data_dea786b316ee558d28dd57d5f36a2fa9
#
_entry.id   dea786b316ee558d28dd57d5f36a2fa9
#
_cell.length_a   1.000
_cell.length_b   1.000
_cell.length_c   1.000
_cell.angle_alpha   90.00
_cell.angle_beta   90.00
_cell.angle_gamma   90.00
#
_symmetry.space_group_name_H-M   'P 1'
#
loop_
_entity.id
_entity.type
_entity.pdbx_description
1 polymer ?
#
loop_
_entity_poly.entity_id
_entity_poly.type
_entity_poly.pdbx_seq_one_letter_code
_entity_poly.pdbx_strand_id
1 'polypeptide(L)'
;MQDPELPTTTTAPSLSAKERILELEAEIAQLKRSLDQRPPKSPTSETRLSEILYYEQPFSNARLSGLTNDRDRIGSTGDFEELPKPTTNMSQLESDFMQWGYCLVENAITKEQIQAQIDRMLDQAEAERHAGVAHMSHQGRAQLIFNMLPKGKVFRELIALEENAAHQANLVEVLLEKVLGKGFYLGTAHGSIVHQGGGRQELHQDQGFVPLPHPPYPLYCLIIWCYSDFSLEEGGTYVVPGSHIDAKGNNKVKPGVAFEKMVENQLLALTAPAGTCVLTDSRLLHSGGKRTAPGTRLASRILYSRGMMRQQENQYLSVPREIVENVSPKLKKLMG
;
A
#
# COMPACT_ATOMS: atom_id res chain seq x y z
N MET A 1 73.23 3.91 1.93
CA MET A 1 71.85 3.74 2.42
C MET A 1 71.06 3.24 1.23
N GLN A 2 70.74 1.95 1.22
CA GLN A 2 69.97 1.31 0.15
C GLN A 2 68.49 1.42 0.52
N ASP A 3 67.66 1.87 -0.42
CA ASP A 3 66.22 1.90 -0.29
C ASP A 3 65.66 0.47 -0.34
N PRO A 4 64.63 0.12 0.47
CA PRO A 4 64.02 -1.17 0.42
C PRO A 4 63.03 -1.27 -0.76
N GLU A 5 63.24 -2.28 -1.60
CA GLU A 5 62.33 -2.66 -2.69
C GLU A 5 60.94 -3.06 -2.13
N LEU A 6 59.87 -2.48 -2.70
CA LEU A 6 58.49 -2.84 -2.48
C LEU A 6 58.19 -4.19 -3.13
N PRO A 7 57.42 -5.08 -2.48
CA PRO A 7 57.07 -6.38 -3.04
C PRO A 7 56.11 -6.20 -4.22
N THR A 8 56.45 -6.79 -5.35
CA THR A 8 55.62 -6.91 -6.54
C THR A 8 54.38 -7.76 -6.24
N THR A 9 53.20 -7.16 -6.26
CA THR A 9 51.93 -7.86 -6.22
C THR A 9 51.73 -8.61 -7.54
N THR A 10 51.87 -9.91 -7.52
CA THR A 10 51.41 -10.81 -8.59
C THR A 10 49.90 -10.81 -8.65
N THR A 11 49.33 -10.11 -9.61
CA THR A 11 47.90 -10.21 -9.95
C THR A 11 47.65 -11.60 -10.54
N ALA A 12 46.74 -12.36 -9.91
CA ALA A 12 46.25 -13.62 -10.48
C ALA A 12 45.60 -13.34 -11.85
N PRO A 13 45.73 -14.22 -12.83
CA PRO A 13 45.19 -14.04 -14.16
C PRO A 13 43.66 -13.94 -14.07
N SER A 14 43.09 -12.90 -14.68
CA SER A 14 41.63 -12.70 -14.77
C SER A 14 41.05 -13.80 -15.68
N LEU A 15 40.11 -14.56 -15.18
CA LEU A 15 39.33 -15.54 -15.93
C LEU A 15 38.64 -14.88 -17.14
N SER A 16 38.62 -15.58 -18.26
CA SER A 16 37.85 -15.11 -19.41
C SER A 16 36.34 -15.07 -19.09
N ALA A 17 35.58 -14.27 -19.80
CA ALA A 17 34.11 -14.16 -19.59
C ALA A 17 33.42 -15.53 -19.69
N LYS A 18 33.92 -16.45 -20.55
CA LYS A 18 33.39 -17.82 -20.65
C LYS A 18 33.68 -18.67 -19.41
N GLU A 19 34.89 -18.59 -18.87
CA GLU A 19 35.26 -19.31 -17.65
C GLU A 19 34.46 -18.79 -16.44
N ARG A 20 34.22 -17.49 -16.36
CA ARG A 20 33.41 -16.93 -15.28
C ARG A 20 31.92 -17.32 -15.38
N ILE A 21 31.38 -17.44 -16.58
CA ILE A 21 30.02 -17.97 -16.79
C ILE A 21 29.90 -19.42 -16.33
N LEU A 22 30.85 -20.27 -16.69
CA LEU A 22 30.88 -21.67 -16.25
C LEU A 22 31.01 -21.85 -14.74
N GLU A 23 31.82 -21.01 -14.06
CA GLU A 23 31.88 -20.99 -12.61
C GLU A 23 30.56 -20.61 -11.97
N LEU A 24 29.90 -19.55 -12.46
CA LEU A 24 28.60 -19.11 -11.95
C LEU A 24 27.49 -20.15 -12.18
N GLU A 25 27.50 -20.83 -13.32
CA GLU A 25 26.56 -21.93 -13.58
C GLU A 25 26.77 -23.12 -12.65
N ALA A 26 28.02 -23.47 -12.34
CA ALA A 26 28.35 -24.51 -11.37
C ALA A 26 27.91 -24.12 -9.95
N GLU A 27 28.12 -22.87 -9.56
CA GLU A 27 27.71 -22.33 -8.25
C GLU A 27 26.19 -22.33 -8.09
N ILE A 28 25.44 -21.91 -9.13
CA ILE A 28 23.98 -21.98 -9.19
C ILE A 28 23.51 -23.44 -9.08
N ALA A 29 24.15 -24.37 -9.79
CA ALA A 29 23.79 -25.78 -9.72
C ALA A 29 24.05 -26.39 -8.33
N GLN A 30 25.09 -25.94 -7.63
CA GLN A 30 25.38 -26.33 -6.26
C GLN A 30 24.36 -25.77 -5.26
N LEU A 31 24.00 -24.51 -5.40
CA LEU A 31 22.97 -23.86 -4.57
C LEU A 31 21.60 -24.52 -4.75
N LYS A 32 21.21 -24.85 -5.99
CA LYS A 32 19.96 -25.59 -6.27
C LYS A 32 19.96 -26.96 -5.57
N ARG A 33 21.07 -27.74 -5.65
CA ARG A 33 21.19 -29.02 -4.95
C ARG A 33 21.10 -28.89 -3.42
N SER A 34 21.66 -27.82 -2.85
CA SER A 34 21.59 -27.58 -1.40
C SER A 34 20.20 -27.15 -0.94
N LEU A 35 19.40 -26.50 -1.81
CA LEU A 35 18.00 -26.18 -1.57
C LEU A 35 17.10 -27.43 -1.59
N ASP A 36 17.34 -28.33 -2.55
CA ASP A 36 16.57 -29.59 -2.68
C ASP A 36 16.88 -30.60 -1.54
N GLN A 37 18.02 -30.47 -0.90
CA GLN A 37 18.42 -31.32 0.23
C GLN A 37 17.94 -30.79 1.60
N ARG A 38 17.28 -29.63 1.66
CA ARG A 38 16.69 -29.20 2.93
C ARG A 38 15.52 -30.11 3.29
N PRO A 39 15.50 -30.65 4.51
CA PRO A 39 14.37 -31.46 4.95
C PRO A 39 13.11 -30.58 4.85
N PRO A 40 11.96 -31.14 4.44
CA PRO A 40 10.71 -30.40 4.41
C PRO A 40 10.48 -29.81 5.81
N LYS A 41 10.18 -28.50 5.86
CA LYS A 41 9.84 -27.84 7.13
C LYS A 41 8.72 -28.62 7.77
N SER A 42 8.90 -29.03 9.03
CA SER A 42 7.87 -29.80 9.73
C SER A 42 6.58 -28.96 9.82
N PRO A 43 5.42 -29.53 9.54
CA PRO A 43 4.14 -28.81 9.57
C PRO A 43 3.81 -28.14 10.92
N THR A 44 4.47 -28.59 11.99
CA THR A 44 4.24 -28.13 13.36
C THR A 44 4.82 -26.73 13.69
N SER A 45 5.79 -26.22 12.91
CA SER A 45 6.35 -24.88 13.17
C SER A 45 5.60 -23.75 12.46
N GLU A 46 5.05 -24.01 11.29
CA GLU A 46 4.24 -23.03 10.55
C GLU A 46 2.84 -22.90 11.16
N THR A 47 2.25 -24.00 11.61
CA THR A 47 0.94 -23.96 12.28
C THR A 47 1.03 -23.22 13.61
N ARG A 48 2.09 -23.41 14.41
CA ARG A 48 2.28 -22.67 15.67
C ARG A 48 2.60 -21.20 15.49
N LEU A 49 3.33 -20.80 14.45
CA LEU A 49 3.62 -19.39 14.17
C LEU A 49 2.36 -18.67 13.65
N SER A 50 1.54 -19.32 12.83
CA SER A 50 0.25 -18.77 12.43
C SER A 50 -0.75 -18.68 13.60
N GLU A 51 -0.74 -19.61 14.54
CA GLU A 51 -1.55 -19.56 15.76
C GLU A 51 -1.07 -18.50 16.77
N ILE A 52 0.23 -18.22 16.83
CA ILE A 52 0.81 -17.20 17.75
C ILE A 52 0.74 -15.78 17.18
N LEU A 53 0.78 -15.63 15.85
CA LEU A 53 0.70 -14.33 15.17
C LEU A 53 -0.73 -13.93 14.77
N TYR A 54 -1.67 -14.88 14.77
CA TYR A 54 -3.08 -14.56 14.76
C TYR A 54 -3.49 -14.17 16.20
N TYR A 55 -3.29 -12.93 16.54
CA TYR A 55 -4.29 -12.26 17.35
C TYR A 55 -5.58 -12.51 16.57
N GLU A 56 -6.47 -13.35 17.11
CA GLU A 56 -7.83 -13.41 16.63
C GLU A 56 -8.36 -11.99 16.69
N GLN A 57 -8.26 -11.28 15.56
CA GLN A 57 -8.95 -10.02 15.44
C GLN A 57 -10.42 -10.39 15.52
N PRO A 58 -11.18 -9.94 16.52
CA PRO A 58 -12.59 -10.31 16.67
C PRO A 58 -13.43 -9.87 15.47
N PHE A 59 -12.80 -9.31 14.43
CA PHE A 59 -13.41 -8.76 13.23
C PHE A 59 -12.91 -9.36 11.91
N SER A 60 -11.85 -10.20 11.90
CA SER A 60 -11.30 -10.77 10.66
C SER A 60 -12.14 -11.93 10.09
N ASN A 61 -13.11 -12.45 10.84
CA ASN A 61 -13.92 -13.61 10.47
C ASN A 61 -15.40 -13.32 10.25
N ALA A 62 -15.83 -12.06 10.15
CA ALA A 62 -17.11 -11.77 9.54
C ALA A 62 -17.00 -12.06 8.04
N ARG A 63 -17.08 -13.35 7.69
CA ARG A 63 -17.18 -13.78 6.29
C ARG A 63 -18.45 -13.15 5.72
N LEU A 64 -18.28 -12.13 4.88
CA LEU A 64 -19.32 -11.65 3.97
C LEU A 64 -19.58 -12.70 2.89
N SER A 65 -19.78 -13.96 3.30
CA SER A 65 -20.07 -15.09 2.41
C SER A 65 -21.41 -14.94 1.67
N GLY A 66 -22.19 -13.91 1.99
CA GLY A 66 -23.46 -13.57 1.35
C GLY A 66 -23.42 -12.44 0.33
N LEU A 67 -22.28 -11.75 0.13
CA LEU A 67 -22.15 -10.70 -0.88
C LEU A 67 -21.80 -11.29 -2.26
N THR A 68 -22.60 -12.19 -2.78
CA THR A 68 -22.37 -12.85 -4.07
C THR A 68 -22.74 -11.98 -5.27
N ASN A 69 -23.57 -10.94 -5.10
CA ASN A 69 -23.92 -9.98 -6.15
C ASN A 69 -23.61 -8.55 -5.71
N ASP A 70 -22.41 -8.08 -6.04
CA ASP A 70 -21.95 -6.74 -5.68
C ASP A 70 -22.81 -5.61 -6.26
N ARG A 71 -23.48 -5.83 -7.41
CA ARG A 71 -24.32 -4.83 -8.08
C ARG A 71 -25.60 -4.49 -7.31
N ASP A 72 -26.18 -5.44 -6.60
CA ASP A 72 -27.48 -5.26 -5.93
C ASP A 72 -27.33 -4.60 -4.54
N ARG A 73 -26.10 -4.39 -4.07
CA ARG A 73 -25.80 -3.83 -2.74
C ARG A 73 -24.91 -2.61 -2.73
N ILE A 74 -24.41 -2.21 -3.90
CA ILE A 74 -23.69 -0.96 -4.06
C ILE A 74 -24.72 0.09 -4.46
N GLY A 75 -25.02 1.01 -3.53
CA GLY A 75 -25.90 2.17 -3.80
C GLY A 75 -25.39 2.97 -5.00
N SER A 76 -26.30 3.54 -5.76
CA SER A 76 -25.91 4.52 -6.78
C SER A 76 -25.42 5.78 -6.09
N THR A 77 -24.44 6.48 -6.69
CA THR A 77 -23.99 7.78 -6.21
C THR A 77 -25.10 8.83 -6.17
N GLY A 78 -26.26 8.55 -6.80
CA GLY A 78 -27.43 9.44 -6.80
C GLY A 78 -28.19 9.53 -5.48
N ASP A 79 -27.93 8.61 -4.54
CA ASP A 79 -28.58 8.64 -3.22
C ASP A 79 -27.90 9.62 -2.25
N PHE A 80 -26.76 10.24 -2.65
CA PHE A 80 -25.98 11.17 -1.85
C PHE A 80 -25.53 12.36 -2.72
N GLU A 81 -26.30 13.43 -2.72
CA GLU A 81 -25.98 14.63 -3.53
C GLU A 81 -24.69 15.35 -3.10
N GLU A 82 -24.23 15.13 -1.87
CA GLU A 82 -23.13 15.86 -1.23
C GLU A 82 -21.85 15.04 -1.05
N LEU A 83 -21.71 13.89 -1.72
CA LEU A 83 -20.47 13.08 -1.59
C LEU A 83 -19.24 13.87 -2.06
N PRO A 84 -18.05 13.59 -1.45
CA PRO A 84 -16.80 14.23 -1.86
C PRO A 84 -16.54 14.13 -3.36
N LYS A 85 -16.14 15.26 -3.95
CA LYS A 85 -15.73 15.37 -5.35
C LYS A 85 -14.27 15.83 -5.41
N PRO A 86 -13.52 15.47 -6.48
CA PRO A 86 -12.17 15.98 -6.65
C PRO A 86 -12.12 17.51 -6.61
N THR A 87 -11.24 18.06 -5.77
CA THR A 87 -11.05 19.50 -5.60
C THR A 87 -9.65 19.80 -5.07
N THR A 88 -9.18 21.05 -5.22
CA THR A 88 -7.97 21.57 -4.57
C THR A 88 -8.31 22.57 -3.44
N ASN A 89 -9.61 22.80 -3.18
CA ASN A 89 -10.03 23.68 -2.09
C ASN A 89 -9.80 23.02 -0.73
N MET A 90 -8.83 23.53 0.05
CA MET A 90 -8.45 22.99 1.35
C MET A 90 -9.63 22.86 2.32
N SER A 91 -10.47 23.91 2.42
CA SER A 91 -11.62 23.89 3.35
C SER A 91 -12.65 22.83 2.98
N GLN A 92 -12.87 22.60 1.68
CA GLN A 92 -13.75 21.54 1.22
C GLN A 92 -13.14 20.16 1.50
N LEU A 93 -11.84 19.98 1.23
CA LEU A 93 -11.14 18.72 1.51
C LEU A 93 -11.19 18.35 3.01
N GLU A 94 -11.01 19.35 3.89
CA GLU A 94 -11.13 19.15 5.34
C GLU A 94 -12.56 18.78 5.75
N SER A 95 -13.55 19.50 5.22
CA SER A 95 -14.96 19.24 5.48
C SER A 95 -15.36 17.83 5.03
N ASP A 96 -14.98 17.46 3.81
CA ASP A 96 -15.26 16.15 3.24
C ASP A 96 -14.65 15.03 4.08
N PHE A 97 -13.37 15.19 4.45
CA PHE A 97 -12.66 14.21 5.28
C PHE A 97 -13.33 14.03 6.64
N MET A 98 -13.73 15.13 7.29
CA MET A 98 -14.37 15.08 8.60
C MET A 98 -15.80 14.51 8.52
N GLN A 99 -16.57 14.83 7.49
CA GLN A 99 -17.95 14.39 7.34
C GLN A 99 -18.06 12.96 6.84
N TRP A 100 -17.29 12.62 5.80
CA TRP A 100 -17.44 11.36 5.05
C TRP A 100 -16.35 10.32 5.37
N GLY A 101 -15.24 10.75 6.00
CA GLY A 101 -14.10 9.91 6.30
C GLY A 101 -13.12 9.77 5.13
N TYR A 102 -13.32 10.53 4.05
CA TYR A 102 -12.40 10.60 2.92
C TYR A 102 -12.55 11.92 2.16
N CYS A 103 -11.53 12.29 1.41
CA CYS A 103 -11.56 13.40 0.47
C CYS A 103 -10.71 13.09 -0.77
N LEU A 104 -10.91 13.85 -1.85
CA LEU A 104 -10.28 13.64 -3.14
C LEU A 104 -9.52 14.90 -3.59
N VAL A 105 -8.19 14.83 -3.62
CA VAL A 105 -7.34 15.90 -4.15
C VAL A 105 -7.27 15.79 -5.67
N GLU A 106 -7.81 16.79 -6.36
CA GLU A 106 -7.84 16.86 -7.81
C GLU A 106 -6.45 17.10 -8.41
N ASN A 107 -6.17 16.48 -9.56
CA ASN A 107 -4.91 16.66 -10.30
C ASN A 107 -3.67 16.57 -9.40
N ALA A 108 -3.71 15.64 -8.44
CA ALA A 108 -2.67 15.51 -7.43
C ALA A 108 -1.33 15.00 -8.00
N ILE A 109 -1.38 14.30 -9.13
CA ILE A 109 -0.23 13.78 -9.84
C ILE A 109 -0.43 13.96 -11.36
N THR A 110 0.57 14.48 -12.08
CA THR A 110 0.48 14.73 -13.52
C THR A 110 0.57 13.45 -14.33
N LYS A 111 0.23 13.50 -15.61
CA LYS A 111 0.34 12.33 -16.51
C LYS A 111 1.77 11.81 -16.62
N GLU A 112 2.75 12.69 -16.67
CA GLU A 112 4.18 12.35 -16.73
C GLU A 112 4.64 11.67 -15.42
N GLN A 113 4.20 12.22 -14.28
CA GLN A 113 4.47 11.63 -12.97
C GLN A 113 3.80 10.26 -12.83
N ILE A 114 2.54 10.12 -13.27
CA ILE A 114 1.83 8.83 -13.32
C ILE A 114 2.61 7.83 -14.15
N GLN A 115 3.05 8.21 -15.36
CA GLN A 115 3.77 7.30 -16.26
C GLN A 115 5.06 6.79 -15.63
N ALA A 116 5.83 7.66 -14.97
CA ALA A 116 7.04 7.27 -14.26
C ALA A 116 6.79 6.26 -13.13
N GLN A 117 5.66 6.41 -12.41
CA GLN A 117 5.24 5.45 -11.38
C GLN A 117 4.83 4.11 -11.99
N ILE A 118 4.04 4.15 -13.07
CA ILE A 118 3.57 2.94 -13.77
C ILE A 118 4.75 2.15 -14.34
N ASP A 119 5.65 2.80 -15.06
CA ASP A 119 6.79 2.14 -15.71
C ASP A 119 7.63 1.40 -14.67
N ARG A 120 7.96 2.06 -13.56
CA ARG A 120 8.74 1.42 -12.49
C ARG A 120 7.96 0.32 -11.77
N MET A 121 6.65 0.50 -11.59
CA MET A 121 5.78 -0.49 -10.95
C MET A 121 5.67 -1.77 -11.78
N LEU A 122 5.50 -1.65 -13.09
CA LEU A 122 5.39 -2.79 -14.00
C LEU A 122 6.72 -3.52 -14.14
N ASP A 123 7.84 -2.80 -14.26
CA ASP A 123 9.19 -3.37 -14.25
C ASP A 123 9.46 -4.15 -12.95
N GLN A 124 9.14 -3.57 -11.80
CA GLN A 124 9.27 -4.26 -10.50
C GLN A 124 8.40 -5.51 -10.40
N ALA A 125 7.14 -5.41 -10.87
CA ALA A 125 6.21 -6.52 -10.85
C ALA A 125 6.70 -7.70 -11.68
N GLU A 126 7.28 -7.44 -12.84
CA GLU A 126 7.86 -8.47 -13.70
C GLU A 126 9.09 -9.11 -13.07
N ALA A 127 9.98 -8.29 -12.51
CA ALA A 127 11.16 -8.79 -11.80
C ALA A 127 10.78 -9.70 -10.62
N GLU A 128 9.76 -9.33 -9.83
CA GLU A 128 9.27 -10.15 -8.73
C GLU A 128 8.67 -11.48 -9.20
N ARG A 129 7.96 -11.48 -10.33
CA ARG A 129 7.43 -12.72 -10.93
C ARG A 129 8.55 -13.63 -11.40
N HIS A 130 9.55 -13.10 -12.10
CA HIS A 130 10.72 -13.85 -12.54
C HIS A 130 11.52 -14.44 -11.38
N ALA A 131 11.64 -13.69 -10.27
CA ALA A 131 12.32 -14.15 -9.06
C ALA A 131 11.48 -15.13 -8.21
N GLY A 132 10.21 -15.37 -8.55
CA GLY A 132 9.30 -16.24 -7.80
C GLY A 132 8.88 -15.69 -6.44
N VAL A 133 8.99 -14.37 -6.22
CA VAL A 133 8.65 -13.69 -4.96
C VAL A 133 7.45 -12.76 -5.08
N ALA A 134 6.77 -12.75 -6.23
CA ALA A 134 5.61 -11.91 -6.46
C ALA A 134 4.45 -12.26 -5.51
N HIS A 135 3.91 -11.25 -4.83
CA HIS A 135 2.70 -11.43 -4.03
C HIS A 135 1.47 -11.37 -4.93
N MET A 136 0.99 -12.56 -5.32
CA MET A 136 -0.17 -12.73 -6.20
C MET A 136 -1.42 -13.05 -5.39
N SER A 137 -2.56 -12.49 -5.78
CA SER A 137 -3.87 -12.77 -5.20
C SER A 137 -4.93 -12.95 -6.29
N HIS A 138 -6.17 -13.35 -5.89
CA HIS A 138 -7.29 -13.53 -6.82
C HIS A 138 -6.95 -14.46 -8.00
N GLN A 139 -6.31 -15.61 -7.71
CA GLN A 139 -5.90 -16.56 -8.74
C GLN A 139 -4.98 -15.93 -9.82
N GLY A 140 -4.05 -15.08 -9.40
CA GLY A 140 -3.12 -14.39 -10.29
C GLY A 140 -3.66 -13.10 -10.93
N ARG A 141 -4.88 -12.68 -10.60
CA ARG A 141 -5.51 -11.49 -11.18
C ARG A 141 -5.20 -10.19 -10.44
N ALA A 142 -4.43 -10.24 -9.38
CA ALA A 142 -3.89 -9.06 -8.73
C ALA A 142 -2.49 -9.35 -8.21
N GLN A 143 -1.59 -8.36 -8.34
CA GLN A 143 -0.26 -8.36 -7.75
C GLN A 143 -0.10 -7.15 -6.85
N LEU A 144 0.42 -7.38 -5.64
CA LEU A 144 0.80 -6.33 -4.70
C LEU A 144 2.32 -6.25 -4.64
N ILE A 145 2.85 -5.03 -4.71
CA ILE A 145 4.28 -4.74 -4.59
C ILE A 145 4.49 -4.10 -3.23
N PHE A 146 4.85 -4.89 -2.24
CA PHE A 146 5.17 -4.42 -0.88
C PHE A 146 6.56 -3.82 -0.79
N ASN A 147 6.81 -3.09 0.31
CA ASN A 147 8.12 -2.52 0.63
C ASN A 147 8.69 -1.70 -0.54
N MET A 148 8.00 -0.62 -0.91
CA MET A 148 8.33 0.17 -2.10
C MET A 148 9.61 0.99 -1.94
N LEU A 149 10.05 1.33 -0.72
CA LEU A 149 11.21 2.19 -0.50
C LEU A 149 12.49 1.71 -1.19
N PRO A 150 12.92 0.42 -1.09
CA PRO A 150 14.11 -0.04 -1.80
C PRO A 150 13.91 -0.24 -3.31
N LYS A 151 12.67 -0.23 -3.80
CA LYS A 151 12.31 -0.66 -5.15
C LYS A 151 12.36 0.43 -6.23
N GLY A 152 12.63 1.68 -5.86
CA GLY A 152 12.80 2.76 -6.84
C GLY A 152 12.84 4.14 -6.23
N LYS A 153 13.64 5.04 -6.86
CA LYS A 153 13.72 6.44 -6.46
C LYS A 153 12.36 7.13 -6.60
N VAL A 154 11.65 6.86 -7.69
CA VAL A 154 10.32 7.45 -7.98
C VAL A 154 9.30 7.13 -6.88
N PHE A 155 9.35 5.93 -6.30
CA PHE A 155 8.50 5.56 -5.17
C PHE A 155 8.91 6.30 -3.89
N ARG A 156 10.21 6.43 -3.63
CA ARG A 156 10.72 7.16 -2.45
C ARG A 156 10.31 8.63 -2.47
N GLU A 157 10.39 9.27 -3.63
CA GLU A 157 10.00 10.66 -3.82
C GLU A 157 8.48 10.85 -3.63
N LEU A 158 7.67 9.92 -4.15
CA LEU A 158 6.21 9.94 -3.92
C LEU A 158 5.85 9.75 -2.45
N ILE A 159 6.49 8.78 -1.78
CA ILE A 159 6.30 8.51 -0.34
C ILE A 159 6.75 9.72 0.51
N ALA A 160 7.82 10.39 0.10
CA ALA A 160 8.30 11.60 0.75
C ALA A 160 7.43 12.84 0.45
N LEU A 161 6.42 12.71 -0.41
CA LEU A 161 5.60 13.84 -0.86
C LEU A 161 6.48 14.97 -1.45
N GLU A 162 7.37 14.59 -2.37
CA GLU A 162 8.20 15.55 -3.12
C GLU A 162 7.43 16.05 -4.35
N GLU A 163 7.53 17.34 -4.64
CA GLU A 163 6.78 17.97 -5.75
C GLU A 163 7.15 17.44 -7.13
N ASN A 164 8.36 16.94 -7.30
CA ASN A 164 8.77 16.28 -8.55
C ASN A 164 8.07 14.93 -8.78
N ALA A 165 7.56 14.28 -7.73
CA ALA A 165 6.82 13.03 -7.82
C ALA A 165 5.30 13.19 -7.78
N ALA A 166 4.81 14.28 -7.17
CA ALA A 166 3.37 14.56 -7.11
C ALA A 166 3.11 16.08 -7.15
N HIS A 167 2.31 16.53 -8.12
CA HIS A 167 1.99 17.94 -8.35
C HIS A 167 1.38 18.65 -7.13
N GLN A 168 0.50 17.96 -6.40
CA GLN A 168 -0.13 18.48 -5.18
C GLN A 168 0.48 17.90 -3.90
N ALA A 169 1.76 17.54 -3.92
CA ALA A 169 2.45 16.94 -2.76
C ALA A 169 2.30 17.80 -1.50
N ASN A 170 2.48 19.11 -1.60
CA ASN A 170 2.35 20.04 -0.48
C ASN A 170 0.92 20.09 0.07
N LEU A 171 -0.10 20.07 -0.78
CA LEU A 171 -1.50 20.05 -0.36
C LEU A 171 -1.83 18.78 0.41
N VAL A 172 -1.38 17.63 -0.10
CA VAL A 172 -1.54 16.32 0.56
C VAL A 172 -0.80 16.28 1.91
N GLU A 173 0.42 16.82 1.98
CA GLU A 173 1.19 16.89 3.22
C GLU A 173 0.49 17.74 4.29
N VAL A 174 0.00 18.91 3.92
CA VAL A 174 -0.75 19.79 4.84
C VAL A 174 -2.01 19.09 5.37
N LEU A 175 -2.74 18.36 4.52
CA LEU A 175 -3.89 17.56 4.94
C LEU A 175 -3.47 16.47 5.93
N LEU A 176 -2.39 15.73 5.66
CA LEU A 176 -1.87 14.72 6.58
C LEU A 176 -1.43 15.32 7.92
N GLU A 177 -0.79 16.50 7.93
CA GLU A 177 -0.45 17.20 9.17
C GLU A 177 -1.68 17.59 9.99
N LYS A 178 -2.76 18.02 9.34
CA LYS A 178 -4.03 18.35 10.00
C LYS A 178 -4.70 17.11 10.60
N VAL A 179 -4.67 16.00 9.87
CA VAL A 179 -5.31 14.73 10.25
C VAL A 179 -4.51 13.97 11.31
N LEU A 180 -3.21 13.81 11.10
CA LEU A 180 -2.33 12.98 11.95
C LEU A 180 -1.48 13.77 12.93
N GLY A 181 -1.39 15.08 12.75
CA GLY A 181 -0.46 15.94 13.51
C GLY A 181 0.93 16.01 12.89
N LYS A 182 1.67 17.07 13.22
CA LYS A 182 3.06 17.24 12.78
C LYS A 182 3.92 16.09 13.31
N GLY A 183 4.79 15.56 12.45
CA GLY A 183 5.65 14.43 12.81
C GLY A 183 4.98 13.07 12.64
N PHE A 184 4.06 12.95 11.70
CA PHE A 184 3.56 11.66 11.24
C PHE A 184 4.67 10.83 10.57
N TYR A 185 4.51 9.50 10.57
CA TYR A 185 5.45 8.54 10.01
C TYR A 185 4.82 7.74 8.87
N LEU A 186 5.69 7.18 8.02
CA LEU A 186 5.29 6.15 7.06
C LEU A 186 4.93 4.86 7.83
N GLY A 187 3.70 4.37 7.68
CA GLY A 187 3.29 3.07 8.20
C GLY A 187 3.70 1.93 7.27
N THR A 188 3.22 1.98 6.03
CA THR A 188 3.54 1.03 4.95
C THR A 188 3.31 1.67 3.59
N ALA A 189 3.93 1.14 2.54
CA ALA A 189 3.69 1.57 1.17
C ALA A 189 3.69 0.38 0.20
N HIS A 190 2.63 0.25 -0.59
CA HIS A 190 2.53 -0.79 -1.59
C HIS A 190 1.89 -0.34 -2.90
N GLY A 191 2.37 -0.90 -4.01
CA GLY A 191 1.76 -0.80 -5.33
C GLY A 191 0.69 -1.86 -5.53
N SER A 192 -0.33 -1.56 -6.31
CA SER A 192 -1.44 -2.45 -6.62
C SER A 192 -1.69 -2.50 -8.11
N ILE A 193 -1.61 -3.69 -8.68
CA ILE A 193 -1.89 -4.00 -10.08
C ILE A 193 -3.06 -4.97 -10.08
N VAL A 194 -4.21 -4.56 -10.63
CA VAL A 194 -5.45 -5.34 -10.60
C VAL A 194 -5.99 -5.53 -12.01
N HIS A 195 -6.02 -6.77 -12.46
CA HIS A 195 -6.57 -7.18 -13.74
C HIS A 195 -8.07 -7.49 -13.62
N GLN A 196 -8.73 -7.66 -14.76
CA GLN A 196 -10.14 -8.06 -14.81
C GLN A 196 -10.41 -9.32 -13.97
N GLY A 197 -11.42 -9.24 -13.12
CA GLY A 197 -11.83 -10.29 -12.18
C GLY A 197 -11.11 -10.30 -10.83
N GLY A 198 -10.05 -9.49 -10.65
CA GLY A 198 -9.33 -9.30 -9.40
C GLY A 198 -9.84 -8.13 -8.56
N GLY A 199 -9.16 -7.86 -7.47
CA GLY A 199 -9.29 -6.65 -6.65
C GLY A 199 -10.25 -6.75 -5.46
N ARG A 200 -11.17 -7.70 -5.43
CA ARG A 200 -12.13 -7.85 -4.33
C ARG A 200 -11.42 -8.13 -3.01
N GLN A 201 -11.77 -7.36 -1.99
CA GLN A 201 -11.35 -7.57 -0.60
C GLN A 201 -12.57 -7.68 0.30
N GLU A 202 -12.40 -8.21 1.50
CA GLU A 202 -13.39 -8.14 2.55
C GLU A 202 -13.52 -6.71 3.09
N LEU A 203 -14.69 -6.37 3.62
CA LEU A 203 -14.94 -5.08 4.24
C LEU A 203 -14.13 -4.99 5.54
N HIS A 204 -13.35 -3.92 5.70
CA HIS A 204 -12.44 -3.73 6.84
C HIS A 204 -12.21 -2.25 7.17
N GLN A 205 -11.52 -2.03 8.26
CA GLN A 205 -10.88 -0.76 8.62
C GLN A 205 -9.37 -0.96 8.64
N ASP A 206 -8.58 -0.08 8.04
CA ASP A 206 -7.11 -0.17 8.12
C ASP A 206 -6.59 -0.03 9.56
N GLN A 207 -7.34 0.66 10.42
CA GLN A 207 -7.08 0.77 11.87
C GLN A 207 -7.62 -0.42 12.68
N GLY A 208 -8.20 -1.44 12.03
CA GLY A 208 -8.88 -2.55 12.68
C GLY A 208 -8.02 -3.40 13.62
N PHE A 209 -6.68 -3.33 13.51
CA PHE A 209 -5.75 -4.00 14.43
C PHE A 209 -5.55 -3.24 15.75
N VAL A 210 -6.07 -2.02 15.88
CA VAL A 210 -6.10 -1.26 17.14
C VAL A 210 -7.34 -1.68 17.93
N PRO A 211 -7.21 -2.05 19.21
CA PRO A 211 -8.37 -2.44 20.02
C PRO A 211 -9.44 -1.34 20.07
N LEU A 212 -10.70 -1.75 20.04
CA LEU A 212 -11.85 -0.86 20.25
C LEU A 212 -12.07 -0.56 21.75
N PRO A 213 -12.59 0.63 22.08
CA PRO A 213 -13.02 1.70 21.16
C PRO A 213 -11.83 2.48 20.60
N HIS A 214 -11.89 2.82 19.32
CA HIS A 214 -10.89 3.74 18.73
C HIS A 214 -11.03 5.15 19.33
N PRO A 215 -9.94 5.93 19.37
CA PRO A 215 -10.01 7.33 19.78
C PRO A 215 -10.88 8.15 18.80
N PRO A 216 -11.37 9.35 19.19
CA PRO A 216 -12.21 10.20 18.35
C PRO A 216 -11.45 10.84 17.17
N TYR A 217 -10.22 10.44 16.92
CA TYR A 217 -9.36 10.89 15.83
C TYR A 217 -8.65 9.70 15.18
N PRO A 218 -8.29 9.80 13.89
CA PRO A 218 -7.56 8.72 13.21
C PRO A 218 -6.15 8.57 13.77
N LEU A 219 -5.69 7.34 13.93
CA LEU A 219 -4.31 6.99 14.24
C LEU A 219 -3.49 6.77 12.96
N TYR A 220 -4.19 6.43 11.88
CA TYR A 220 -3.63 6.21 10.55
C TYR A 220 -4.49 6.91 9.50
N CYS A 221 -3.86 7.30 8.40
CA CYS A 221 -4.50 7.83 7.20
C CYS A 221 -3.91 7.09 6.00
N LEU A 222 -4.77 6.42 5.22
CA LEU A 222 -4.38 5.82 3.96
C LEU A 222 -4.54 6.85 2.85
N ILE A 223 -3.51 6.99 2.01
CA ILE A 223 -3.63 7.73 0.75
C ILE A 223 -3.52 6.77 -0.43
N ILE A 224 -4.34 7.01 -1.45
CA ILE A 224 -4.37 6.23 -2.69
C ILE A 224 -4.06 7.18 -3.84
N TRP A 225 -2.94 6.95 -4.52
CA TRP A 225 -2.58 7.63 -5.76
C TRP A 225 -3.17 6.86 -6.93
N CYS A 226 -4.19 7.44 -7.59
CA CYS A 226 -4.91 6.81 -8.69
C CYS A 226 -4.13 7.00 -10.00
N TYR A 227 -3.47 5.94 -10.48
CA TYR A 227 -2.75 5.97 -11.76
C TYR A 227 -3.63 5.62 -12.96
N SER A 228 -4.81 5.09 -12.71
CA SER A 228 -5.88 4.86 -13.67
C SER A 228 -7.21 5.32 -13.06
N ASP A 229 -8.24 5.42 -13.88
CA ASP A 229 -9.56 5.77 -13.39
C ASP A 229 -10.09 4.77 -12.38
N PHE A 230 -10.83 5.26 -11.40
CA PHE A 230 -11.58 4.49 -10.44
C PHE A 230 -13.07 4.67 -10.73
N SER A 231 -13.78 3.58 -10.86
CA SER A 231 -15.25 3.50 -10.94
C SER A 231 -15.69 2.13 -10.43
N LEU A 232 -16.97 1.85 -10.46
CA LEU A 232 -17.50 0.52 -10.12
C LEU A 232 -16.90 -0.57 -11.02
N GLU A 233 -16.89 -0.33 -12.33
CA GLU A 233 -16.39 -1.28 -13.35
C GLU A 233 -14.87 -1.42 -13.31
N GLU A 234 -14.17 -0.29 -13.07
CA GLU A 234 -12.72 -0.26 -12.92
C GLU A 234 -12.23 -0.89 -11.60
N GLY A 235 -13.17 -1.26 -10.72
CA GLY A 235 -12.87 -1.85 -9.41
C GLY A 235 -12.36 -0.83 -8.42
N GLY A 236 -12.90 0.39 -8.44
CA GLY A 236 -12.62 1.43 -7.46
C GLY A 236 -12.83 0.92 -6.03
N THR A 237 -12.14 1.51 -5.07
CA THR A 237 -12.31 1.16 -3.66
C THR A 237 -13.76 1.38 -3.25
N TYR A 238 -14.36 0.39 -2.61
CA TYR A 238 -15.69 0.53 -2.00
C TYR A 238 -15.55 1.16 -0.63
N VAL A 239 -16.40 2.12 -0.31
CA VAL A 239 -16.43 2.82 0.98
C VAL A 239 -17.85 2.85 1.54
N VAL A 240 -17.95 2.93 2.86
CA VAL A 240 -19.19 3.25 3.57
C VAL A 240 -19.06 4.68 4.11
N PRO A 241 -19.54 5.71 3.38
CA PRO A 241 -19.35 7.10 3.75
C PRO A 241 -19.82 7.41 5.17
N GLY A 242 -19.03 8.14 5.95
CA GLY A 242 -19.35 8.51 7.31
C GLY A 242 -19.33 7.38 8.33
N SER A 243 -18.82 6.17 7.98
CA SER A 243 -18.75 5.04 8.90
C SER A 243 -17.65 5.15 9.96
N HIS A 244 -16.74 6.11 9.83
CA HIS A 244 -15.61 6.33 10.73
C HIS A 244 -16.03 6.93 12.08
N ILE A 245 -17.10 7.76 12.11
CA ILE A 245 -17.63 8.41 13.31
C ILE A 245 -19.16 8.36 13.38
N ASP A 246 -19.73 8.39 14.58
CA ASP A 246 -21.16 8.59 14.83
C ASP A 246 -21.49 10.11 14.92
N ALA A 247 -22.77 10.46 15.10
CA ALA A 247 -23.22 11.84 15.23
C ALA A 247 -22.60 12.60 16.43
N LYS A 248 -21.95 11.89 17.38
CA LYS A 248 -21.24 12.46 18.53
C LYS A 248 -19.73 12.53 18.32
N GLY A 249 -19.24 12.17 17.11
CA GLY A 249 -17.82 12.13 16.79
C GLY A 249 -17.06 10.90 17.33
N ASN A 250 -17.75 9.91 17.90
CA ASN A 250 -17.12 8.67 18.33
C ASN A 250 -17.04 7.66 17.18
N ASN A 251 -16.14 6.68 17.28
CA ASN A 251 -16.09 5.60 16.30
C ASN A 251 -17.44 4.89 16.20
N LYS A 252 -17.98 4.83 15.01
CA LYS A 252 -19.28 4.19 14.71
C LYS A 252 -19.21 2.67 14.82
N VAL A 253 -18.07 2.08 14.54
CA VAL A 253 -17.83 0.64 14.70
C VAL A 253 -17.72 0.29 16.17
N LYS A 254 -18.55 -0.67 16.61
CA LYS A 254 -18.61 -1.13 18.01
C LYS A 254 -18.22 -2.59 18.10
N PRO A 255 -17.58 -3.02 19.23
CA PRO A 255 -17.29 -4.41 19.46
C PRO A 255 -18.57 -5.28 19.37
N GLY A 256 -18.46 -6.43 18.69
CA GLY A 256 -19.55 -7.42 18.61
C GLY A 256 -20.70 -7.05 17.67
N VAL A 257 -20.65 -5.94 16.94
CA VAL A 257 -21.62 -5.60 15.90
C VAL A 257 -21.06 -6.05 14.55
N ALA A 258 -21.80 -6.90 13.86
CA ALA A 258 -21.44 -7.35 12.51
C ALA A 258 -21.45 -6.17 11.53
N PHE A 259 -20.43 -6.06 10.69
CA PHE A 259 -20.31 -4.98 9.69
C PHE A 259 -21.49 -4.94 8.71
N GLU A 260 -22.06 -6.12 8.40
CA GLU A 260 -23.22 -6.26 7.51
C GLU A 260 -24.43 -5.46 7.99
N LYS A 261 -24.65 -5.39 9.32
CA LYS A 261 -25.73 -4.58 9.91
C LYS A 261 -25.45 -3.08 9.87
N MET A 262 -24.18 -2.69 9.65
CA MET A 262 -23.78 -1.31 9.58
C MET A 262 -23.82 -0.74 8.15
N VAL A 263 -23.84 -1.61 7.15
CA VAL A 263 -23.66 -1.26 5.73
C VAL A 263 -24.89 -1.45 4.86
N GLU A 264 -26.07 -1.77 5.44
CA GLU A 264 -27.28 -1.91 4.65
C GLU A 264 -27.47 -0.69 3.72
N ASN A 265 -27.27 -0.92 2.42
CA ASN A 265 -27.44 0.04 1.31
C ASN A 265 -26.52 1.28 1.32
N GLN A 266 -25.36 1.24 1.99
CA GLN A 266 -24.46 2.38 2.10
C GLN A 266 -23.06 2.14 1.46
N LEU A 267 -22.83 0.99 0.85
CA LEU A 267 -21.56 0.68 0.20
C LEU A 267 -21.50 1.32 -1.19
N LEU A 268 -20.56 2.22 -1.42
CA LEU A 268 -20.38 2.95 -2.68
C LEU A 268 -19.00 2.69 -3.28
N ALA A 269 -18.92 2.61 -4.60
CA ALA A 269 -17.65 2.61 -5.30
C ALA A 269 -17.11 4.04 -5.42
N LEU A 270 -15.89 4.28 -4.97
CA LEU A 270 -15.20 5.55 -5.21
C LEU A 270 -15.04 5.76 -6.71
N THR A 271 -15.45 6.94 -7.18
CA THR A 271 -15.25 7.40 -8.55
C THR A 271 -14.23 8.53 -8.52
N ALA A 272 -13.11 8.33 -9.21
CA ALA A 272 -12.02 9.29 -9.28
C ALA A 272 -11.28 9.12 -10.61
N PRO A 273 -11.03 10.21 -11.35
CA PRO A 273 -10.17 10.14 -12.54
C PRO A 273 -8.73 9.84 -12.16
N ALA A 274 -7.97 9.29 -13.11
CA ALA A 274 -6.52 9.18 -12.99
C ALA A 274 -5.91 10.53 -12.64
N GLY A 275 -4.92 10.54 -11.75
CA GLY A 275 -4.31 11.76 -11.24
C GLY A 275 -4.91 12.26 -9.91
N THR A 276 -5.98 11.65 -9.43
CA THR A 276 -6.56 11.95 -8.11
C THR A 276 -5.74 11.29 -7.00
N CYS A 277 -5.57 11.99 -5.88
CA CYS A 277 -5.12 11.41 -4.61
C CYS A 277 -6.30 11.34 -3.64
N VAL A 278 -6.65 10.13 -3.19
CA VAL A 278 -7.72 9.91 -2.21
C VAL A 278 -7.09 9.78 -0.83
N LEU A 279 -7.52 10.61 0.11
CA LEU A 279 -7.16 10.46 1.53
C LEU A 279 -8.33 9.83 2.26
N THR A 280 -8.06 8.81 3.09
CA THR A 280 -9.08 8.11 3.88
C THR A 280 -8.69 8.04 5.34
N ASP A 281 -9.65 8.29 6.22
CA ASP A 281 -9.56 7.98 7.65
C ASP A 281 -9.49 6.44 7.80
N SER A 282 -8.47 5.92 8.43
CA SER A 282 -8.28 4.46 8.56
C SER A 282 -9.33 3.77 9.46
N ARG A 283 -10.27 4.53 10.05
CA ARG A 283 -11.48 4.02 10.71
C ARG A 283 -12.66 3.87 9.74
N LEU A 284 -12.56 4.38 8.50
CA LEU A 284 -13.59 4.24 7.48
C LEU A 284 -13.72 2.78 7.07
N LEU A 285 -14.95 2.25 7.05
CA LEU A 285 -15.22 0.94 6.50
C LEU A 285 -15.07 0.99 4.98
N HIS A 286 -14.20 0.13 4.46
CA HIS A 286 -13.91 0.09 3.03
C HIS A 286 -13.46 -1.30 2.57
N SER A 287 -13.39 -1.49 1.27
CA SER A 287 -12.81 -2.70 0.67
C SER A 287 -12.28 -2.45 -0.74
N GLY A 288 -11.40 -3.30 -1.22
CA GLY A 288 -11.03 -3.30 -2.64
C GLY A 288 -12.23 -3.69 -3.50
N GLY A 289 -12.47 -2.94 -4.57
CA GLY A 289 -13.52 -3.23 -5.53
C GLY A 289 -13.08 -4.29 -6.55
N LYS A 290 -14.05 -5.11 -7.02
CA LYS A 290 -13.81 -6.08 -8.09
C LYS A 290 -13.77 -5.36 -9.43
N ARG A 291 -12.65 -5.51 -10.17
CA ARG A 291 -12.56 -5.00 -11.53
C ARG A 291 -13.36 -5.91 -12.49
N THR A 292 -14.34 -5.34 -13.15
CA THR A 292 -15.12 -6.02 -14.21
C THR A 292 -14.75 -5.56 -15.60
N ALA A 293 -14.23 -4.34 -15.75
CA ALA A 293 -13.74 -3.79 -16.99
C ALA A 293 -12.49 -4.54 -17.51
N PRO A 294 -12.28 -4.61 -18.82
CA PRO A 294 -11.03 -5.10 -19.41
C PRO A 294 -9.82 -4.26 -18.99
N GLY A 295 -8.61 -4.82 -19.09
CA GLY A 295 -7.37 -4.12 -18.78
C GLY A 295 -6.98 -4.16 -17.30
N THR A 296 -6.31 -3.11 -16.82
CA THR A 296 -5.63 -3.10 -15.52
C THR A 296 -5.88 -1.80 -14.79
N ARG A 297 -6.21 -1.86 -13.49
CA ARG A 297 -6.21 -0.72 -12.58
C ARG A 297 -4.88 -0.68 -11.82
N LEU A 298 -4.27 0.49 -11.77
CA LEU A 298 -2.97 0.74 -11.13
C LEU A 298 -3.13 1.85 -10.08
N ALA A 299 -2.53 1.61 -8.93
CA ALA A 299 -2.49 2.60 -7.85
C ALA A 299 -1.32 2.33 -6.89
N SER A 300 -0.83 3.35 -6.22
CA SER A 300 -0.05 3.19 -4.98
C SER A 300 -0.90 3.52 -3.77
N ARG A 301 -0.74 2.73 -2.71
CA ARG A 301 -1.38 2.91 -1.42
C ARG A 301 -0.29 3.14 -0.38
N ILE A 302 -0.37 4.28 0.30
CA ILE A 302 0.62 4.68 1.29
C ILE A 302 -0.13 5.00 2.58
N LEU A 303 0.15 4.24 3.63
CA LEU A 303 -0.42 4.45 4.95
C LEU A 303 0.55 5.29 5.78
N TYR A 304 0.06 6.42 6.28
CA TYR A 304 0.78 7.23 7.26
C TYR A 304 0.15 7.07 8.64
N SER A 305 0.97 7.20 9.68
CA SER A 305 0.56 7.04 11.07
C SER A 305 0.92 8.26 11.92
N ARG A 306 0.17 8.49 13.00
CA ARG A 306 0.62 9.41 14.06
C ARG A 306 1.97 8.97 14.61
N GLY A 307 2.80 9.94 15.01
CA GLY A 307 4.15 9.68 15.51
C GLY A 307 4.24 8.78 16.74
N MET A 308 3.14 8.53 17.45
CA MET A 308 3.09 7.62 18.58
C MET A 308 2.78 6.16 18.18
N MET A 309 2.45 5.91 16.92
CA MET A 309 2.09 4.58 16.43
C MET A 309 3.30 3.88 15.87
N ARG A 310 3.36 2.55 16.08
CA ARG A 310 4.37 1.73 15.44
C ARG A 310 4.07 1.59 13.95
N GLN A 311 5.11 1.69 13.12
CA GLN A 311 5.03 1.44 11.69
C GLN A 311 4.70 -0.03 11.42
N GLN A 312 3.93 -0.32 10.37
CA GLN A 312 3.60 -1.69 9.96
C GLN A 312 4.80 -2.38 9.30
N GLU A 313 5.63 -1.63 8.58
CA GLU A 313 6.89 -2.10 8.02
C GLU A 313 8.06 -1.55 8.83
N ASN A 314 9.04 -2.39 9.15
CA ASN A 314 10.28 -1.92 9.77
C ASN A 314 11.22 -1.39 8.69
N GLN A 315 11.13 -0.09 8.42
CA GLN A 315 11.84 0.56 7.32
C GLN A 315 13.36 0.44 7.45
N TYR A 316 13.89 0.47 8.68
CA TYR A 316 15.33 0.35 8.92
C TYR A 316 15.88 -1.06 8.70
N LEU A 317 15.06 -2.09 8.82
CA LEU A 317 15.46 -3.48 8.52
C LEU A 317 15.20 -3.87 7.07
N SER A 318 14.19 -3.26 6.44
CA SER A 318 13.74 -3.65 5.09
C SER A 318 14.40 -2.84 3.98
N VAL A 319 15.02 -1.69 4.30
CA VAL A 319 15.66 -0.80 3.33
C VAL A 319 17.18 -0.90 3.46
N PRO A 320 17.92 -1.16 2.36
CA PRO A 320 19.39 -1.19 2.36
C PRO A 320 19.98 0.10 2.92
N ARG A 321 21.06 -0.02 3.69
CA ARG A 321 21.73 1.09 4.37
C ARG A 321 22.15 2.20 3.40
N GLU A 322 22.66 1.82 2.23
CA GLU A 322 23.07 2.80 1.21
C GLU A 322 21.90 3.68 0.75
N ILE A 323 20.69 3.14 0.72
CA ILE A 323 19.48 3.90 0.40
C ILE A 323 19.13 4.84 1.56
N VAL A 324 19.12 4.32 2.80
CA VAL A 324 18.81 5.12 4.00
C VAL A 324 19.76 6.32 4.14
N GLU A 325 21.04 6.12 3.88
CA GLU A 325 22.04 7.18 3.97
C GLU A 325 21.84 8.29 2.91
N ASN A 326 21.29 7.95 1.74
CA ASN A 326 21.20 8.83 0.57
C ASN A 326 19.79 9.39 0.27
N VAL A 327 18.78 9.08 1.11
CA VAL A 327 17.45 9.70 0.93
C VAL A 327 17.36 11.08 1.57
N SER A 328 16.32 11.84 1.18
CA SER A 328 16.10 13.19 1.71
C SER A 328 15.90 13.19 3.23
N PRO A 329 16.24 14.29 3.93
CA PRO A 329 15.95 14.43 5.36
C PRO A 329 14.47 14.23 5.70
N LYS A 330 13.58 14.64 4.80
CA LYS A 330 12.13 14.45 4.90
C LYS A 330 11.77 12.97 4.92
N LEU A 331 12.31 12.19 3.98
CA LEU A 331 12.06 10.74 3.94
C LEU A 331 12.67 10.03 5.16
N LYS A 332 13.88 10.41 5.59
CA LYS A 332 14.48 9.87 6.83
C LYS A 332 13.55 10.06 8.03
N LYS A 333 12.97 11.25 8.17
CA LYS A 333 12.00 11.55 9.24
C LYS A 333 10.74 10.68 9.14
N LEU A 334 10.22 10.45 7.91
CA LEU A 334 9.05 9.59 7.69
C LEU A 334 9.34 8.10 7.97
N MET A 335 10.58 7.68 7.84
CA MET A 335 11.02 6.32 8.14
C MET A 335 11.11 6.03 9.66
N GLY A 336 11.11 7.06 10.51
CA GLY A 336 11.12 6.97 11.99
C GLY A 336 12.48 7.22 12.63
#